data_e96de6ffd0fa391c89621587dec609c0
#
_entry.id   e96de6ffd0fa391c89621587dec609c0
#
_cell.length_a   1.000
_cell.length_b   1.000
_cell.length_c   1.000
_cell.angle_alpha   90.00
_cell.angle_beta   90.00
_cell.angle_gamma   90.00
#
_symmetry.space_group_name_H-M   'P 1'
#
loop_
_entity.id
_entity.type
_entity.pdbx_description
1 polymer ?
#
loop_
_entity_poly.entity_id
_entity_poly.type
_entity_poly.pdbx_seq_one_letter_code
_entity_poly.pdbx_strand_id
1 'polypeptide(L)'
;MKLWLTQPRFQGPVRVVVSCVEEKAPYRTHPHKVVGKKCNQGVCIADVDESNMTLTLQSLGIQCVKKKDMAESLTVRRSIGIDPFKQGYDHMHQGSPSMNLNAIRLSFQCYLMNLPGNRQHIALTPIVSDVIKDKKAYNDLTIVDYSDNWSPVTGGKKILLFTKKVSKSDIQVHFAYVEPNTQKRLVLRGSFTPYNVHEQYAISLTTPPFVDQKIKTRVQVSMANIIFLLVYTPPLIIHFGRAVNA
;
A
#
# COMPACT_ATOMS: atom_id res chain seq x y z
N MET A 1 9.51 -16.66 7.45
CA MET A 1 10.31 -16.10 6.35
C MET A 1 11.70 -16.72 6.40
N LYS A 2 12.23 -17.17 5.28
CA LYS A 2 13.57 -17.78 5.16
C LYS A 2 14.44 -16.89 4.27
N LEU A 3 15.62 -16.52 4.75
CA LEU A 3 16.62 -15.74 4.03
C LEU A 3 17.80 -16.65 3.68
N TRP A 4 18.32 -16.50 2.48
CA TRP A 4 19.51 -17.21 2.00
C TRP A 4 20.60 -16.17 1.72
N LEU A 5 21.78 -16.40 2.26
CA LEU A 5 22.97 -15.60 1.99
C LEU A 5 23.82 -16.34 0.95
N THR A 6 23.83 -15.81 -0.27
CA THR A 6 24.48 -16.46 -1.43
C THR A 6 25.93 -15.99 -1.68
N GLN A 7 26.59 -15.46 -0.68
CA GLN A 7 28.02 -15.09 -0.80
C GLN A 7 28.91 -16.31 -0.56
N PRO A 8 29.46 -16.95 -1.60
CA PRO A 8 30.14 -18.24 -1.48
C PRO A 8 31.54 -18.19 -0.82
N ARG A 9 32.03 -17.02 -0.40
CA ARG A 9 33.40 -16.85 0.12
C ARG A 9 33.51 -16.34 1.55
N PHE A 10 32.39 -16.00 2.19
CA PHE A 10 32.43 -15.54 3.58
C PHE A 10 32.15 -16.70 4.53
N GLN A 11 33.12 -17.01 5.38
CA GLN A 11 32.97 -17.95 6.51
C GLN A 11 33.14 -17.14 7.80
N GLY A 12 32.06 -16.94 8.54
CA GLY A 12 32.06 -16.20 9.79
C GLY A 12 30.65 -15.77 10.21
N PRO A 13 30.51 -15.26 11.43
CA PRO A 13 29.21 -14.90 11.96
C PRO A 13 28.61 -13.69 11.21
N VAL A 14 27.36 -13.81 10.82
CA VAL A 14 26.56 -12.76 10.17
C VAL A 14 25.38 -12.41 11.03
N ARG A 15 25.20 -11.13 11.31
CA ARG A 15 24.03 -10.60 12.00
C ARG A 15 23.11 -9.88 11.03
N VAL A 16 21.83 -10.15 11.11
CA VAL A 16 20.81 -9.50 10.30
C VAL A 16 19.94 -8.64 11.20
N VAL A 17 19.76 -7.38 10.81
CA VAL A 17 18.80 -6.45 11.42
C VAL A 17 17.65 -6.25 10.46
N VAL A 18 16.42 -6.50 10.93
CA VAL A 18 15.19 -6.31 10.16
C VAL A 18 14.40 -5.15 10.75
N SER A 19 14.08 -4.17 9.93
CA SER A 19 13.32 -2.98 10.32
C SER A 19 12.28 -2.59 9.27
N CYS A 20 11.31 -1.74 9.64
CA CYS A 20 10.36 -1.17 8.70
C CYS A 20 10.94 0.08 8.04
N VAL A 21 10.78 0.17 6.72
CA VAL A 21 11.09 1.35 5.92
C VAL A 21 9.92 1.73 5.02
N GLU A 22 9.93 2.94 4.47
CA GLU A 22 8.90 3.41 3.52
C GLU A 22 8.78 2.51 2.30
N GLU A 23 7.61 2.51 1.66
CA GLU A 23 7.34 1.76 0.44
C GLU A 23 8.14 2.25 -0.78
N LYS A 24 8.50 3.55 -0.80
CA LYS A 24 9.22 4.21 -1.90
C LYS A 24 10.61 4.63 -1.48
N ALA A 25 11.52 4.64 -2.44
CA ALA A 25 12.84 5.26 -2.24
C ALA A 25 12.66 6.75 -1.80
N PRO A 26 13.54 7.24 -0.94
CA PRO A 26 14.81 6.68 -0.49
C PRO A 26 14.72 5.68 0.69
N TYR A 27 13.56 5.11 0.99
CA TYR A 27 13.33 4.10 2.04
C TYR A 27 13.69 4.60 3.45
N ARG A 28 13.18 5.79 3.83
CA ARG A 28 13.38 6.34 5.18
C ARG A 28 12.84 5.38 6.25
N THR A 29 13.41 5.41 7.44
CA THR A 29 12.97 4.58 8.56
C THR A 29 11.49 4.83 8.87
N HIS A 30 10.70 3.74 8.97
CA HIS A 30 9.26 3.81 9.19
C HIS A 30 8.90 3.59 10.67
N PRO A 31 7.88 4.28 11.23
CA PRO A 31 7.50 4.17 12.65
C PRO A 31 6.90 2.82 13.04
N HIS A 32 6.36 2.04 12.09
CA HIS A 32 5.83 0.71 12.40
C HIS A 32 6.90 -0.21 12.99
N LYS A 33 6.45 -1.14 13.84
CA LYS A 33 7.33 -2.00 14.62
C LYS A 33 7.34 -3.40 14.05
N VAL A 34 8.51 -3.94 13.82
CA VAL A 34 8.67 -5.39 13.63
C VAL A 34 8.56 -6.06 14.99
N VAL A 35 7.70 -7.08 15.11
CA VAL A 35 7.44 -7.81 16.36
C VAL A 35 7.60 -9.31 16.17
N GLY A 36 8.06 -10.01 17.21
CA GLY A 36 8.32 -11.45 17.18
C GLY A 36 9.30 -11.86 18.28
N LYS A 37 9.63 -13.17 18.36
CA LYS A 37 10.47 -13.71 19.44
C LYS A 37 11.86 -13.06 19.56
N LYS A 38 12.47 -12.68 18.44
CA LYS A 38 13.80 -12.04 18.36
C LYS A 38 13.72 -10.54 18.10
N CYS A 39 12.57 -9.92 18.39
CA CYS A 39 12.34 -8.52 18.10
C CYS A 39 12.26 -7.72 19.40
N ASN A 40 12.96 -6.58 19.42
CA ASN A 40 12.91 -5.63 20.52
C ASN A 40 12.91 -4.20 19.94
N GLN A 41 12.30 -3.26 20.64
CA GLN A 41 12.23 -1.84 20.21
C GLN A 41 11.79 -1.66 18.76
N GLY A 42 10.98 -2.61 18.20
CA GLY A 42 10.41 -2.58 16.86
C GLY A 42 11.36 -2.96 15.73
N VAL A 43 12.47 -3.60 16.04
CA VAL A 43 13.38 -4.22 15.08
C VAL A 43 13.65 -5.68 15.49
N CYS A 44 13.97 -6.53 14.51
CA CYS A 44 14.43 -7.88 14.78
C CYS A 44 15.92 -7.96 14.56
N ILE A 45 16.65 -8.55 15.53
CA ILE A 45 18.09 -8.80 15.40
C ILE A 45 18.29 -10.32 15.56
N ALA A 46 18.92 -10.92 14.56
CA ALA A 46 19.16 -12.35 14.58
C ALA A 46 20.49 -12.71 13.89
N ASP A 47 21.15 -13.69 14.43
CA ASP A 47 22.38 -14.23 13.83
C ASP A 47 22.01 -15.35 12.86
N VAL A 48 22.78 -15.43 11.77
CA VAL A 48 22.63 -16.45 10.72
C VAL A 48 23.26 -17.75 11.19
N ASP A 49 22.67 -18.85 10.85
CA ASP A 49 23.26 -20.16 11.07
C ASP A 49 24.49 -20.33 10.13
N GLU A 50 25.67 -20.42 10.72
CA GLU A 50 26.94 -20.50 9.99
C GLU A 50 27.08 -21.80 9.20
N SER A 51 26.40 -22.87 9.61
CA SER A 51 26.52 -24.18 8.96
C SER A 51 25.87 -24.22 7.58
N ASN A 52 24.85 -23.43 7.35
CA ASN A 52 24.05 -23.43 6.12
C ASN A 52 23.77 -22.03 5.55
N MET A 53 24.33 -21.00 6.18
CA MET A 53 24.17 -19.58 5.81
C MET A 53 22.69 -19.19 5.63
N THR A 54 21.83 -19.69 6.47
CA THR A 54 20.38 -19.39 6.44
C THR A 54 19.91 -18.75 7.73
N LEU A 55 18.89 -17.91 7.61
CA LEU A 55 18.17 -17.33 8.73
C LEU A 55 16.68 -17.58 8.56
N THR A 56 16.08 -18.26 9.52
CA THR A 56 14.63 -18.43 9.57
C THR A 56 14.04 -17.55 10.67
N LEU A 57 13.20 -16.59 10.26
CA LEU A 57 12.45 -15.74 11.18
C LEU A 57 11.02 -16.26 11.29
N GLN A 58 10.70 -16.86 12.44
CA GLN A 58 9.37 -17.39 12.72
C GLN A 58 8.51 -16.35 13.40
N SER A 59 7.20 -16.39 13.11
CA SER A 59 6.18 -15.54 13.77
C SER A 59 6.52 -14.06 13.76
N LEU A 60 7.05 -13.57 12.60
CA LEU A 60 7.32 -12.17 12.40
C LEU A 60 6.01 -11.44 12.11
N GLY A 61 5.73 -10.38 12.83
CA GLY A 61 4.57 -9.52 12.65
C GLY A 61 4.96 -8.06 12.47
N ILE A 62 4.01 -7.25 12.01
CA ILE A 62 4.13 -5.80 11.93
C ILE A 62 3.06 -5.19 12.83
N GLN A 63 3.49 -4.42 13.81
CA GLN A 63 2.60 -3.64 14.67
C GLN A 63 2.49 -2.22 14.12
N CYS A 64 1.28 -1.85 13.69
CA CYS A 64 1.00 -0.51 13.19
C CYS A 64 1.09 0.52 14.32
N VAL A 65 1.72 1.66 14.03
CA VAL A 65 1.85 2.82 14.90
C VAL A 65 0.89 3.90 14.40
N LYS A 66 0.12 4.49 15.31
CA LYS A 66 -0.81 5.57 14.99
C LYS A 66 -0.06 6.87 14.67
N LYS A 67 -0.68 7.75 13.90
CA LYS A 67 -0.09 9.03 13.50
C LYS A 67 0.44 9.86 14.68
N LYS A 68 -0.29 9.89 15.80
CA LYS A 68 0.10 10.61 17.02
C LYS A 68 1.36 10.05 17.70
N ASP A 69 1.65 8.75 17.51
CA ASP A 69 2.72 8.03 18.20
C ASP A 69 3.96 7.86 17.29
N MET A 70 3.94 8.44 16.06
CA MET A 70 5.01 8.30 15.07
C MET A 70 6.36 8.85 15.58
N ALA A 71 6.35 10.07 16.10
CA ALA A 71 7.56 10.75 16.56
C ALA A 71 8.25 9.97 17.68
N GLU A 72 7.49 9.47 18.65
CA GLU A 72 8.01 8.63 19.72
C GLU A 72 8.64 7.35 19.17
N SER A 73 7.94 6.65 18.28
CA SER A 73 8.44 5.42 17.67
C SER A 73 9.73 5.64 16.89
N LEU A 74 9.82 6.73 16.11
CA LEU A 74 11.03 7.07 15.35
C LEU A 74 12.18 7.51 16.28
N THR A 75 11.89 8.18 17.39
CA THR A 75 12.89 8.51 18.41
C THR A 75 13.55 7.24 18.97
N VAL A 76 12.77 6.20 19.24
CA VAL A 76 13.31 4.91 19.65
C VAL A 76 14.22 4.30 18.57
N ARG A 77 13.83 4.37 17.28
CA ARG A 77 14.69 3.88 16.18
C ARG A 77 15.99 4.65 16.08
N ARG A 78 15.92 5.99 16.25
CA ARG A 78 17.09 6.87 16.25
C ARG A 78 18.04 6.53 17.41
N SER A 79 17.51 6.33 18.62
CA SER A 79 18.32 6.03 19.81
C SER A 79 19.10 4.71 19.71
N ILE A 80 18.57 3.72 18.94
CA ILE A 80 19.23 2.45 18.69
C ILE A 80 19.97 2.40 17.34
N GLY A 81 20.11 3.54 16.64
CA GLY A 81 20.92 3.68 15.43
C GLY A 81 20.37 2.97 14.19
N ILE A 82 19.06 2.83 14.05
CA ILE A 82 18.43 2.11 12.92
C ILE A 82 18.13 3.07 11.77
N ASP A 83 19.05 3.17 10.85
CA ASP A 83 18.90 3.92 9.59
C ASP A 83 19.62 3.17 8.46
N PRO A 84 19.01 2.09 7.93
CA PRO A 84 19.69 1.21 6.98
C PRO A 84 20.12 1.92 5.70
N PHE A 85 19.38 2.94 5.26
CA PHE A 85 19.64 3.68 4.02
C PHE A 85 20.30 5.05 4.26
N LYS A 86 20.68 5.37 5.51
CA LYS A 86 21.36 6.61 5.90
C LYS A 86 20.59 7.88 5.50
N GLN A 87 19.26 7.84 5.65
CA GLN A 87 18.38 8.95 5.28
C GLN A 87 18.12 9.95 6.42
N GLY A 88 18.64 9.66 7.61
CA GLY A 88 18.39 10.48 8.78
C GLY A 88 16.94 10.41 9.27
N TYR A 89 16.57 11.37 10.14
CA TYR A 89 15.29 11.41 10.84
C TYR A 89 14.56 12.76 10.74
N ASP A 90 14.88 13.57 9.74
CA ASP A 90 14.26 14.90 9.55
C ASP A 90 12.75 14.79 9.29
N HIS A 91 12.30 13.64 8.76
CA HIS A 91 10.89 13.31 8.55
C HIS A 91 10.08 13.13 9.85
N MET A 92 10.71 13.19 11.02
CA MET A 92 10.02 13.22 12.33
C MET A 92 9.39 14.58 12.63
N HIS A 93 9.86 15.65 12.01
CA HIS A 93 9.42 17.00 12.32
C HIS A 93 8.11 17.35 11.61
N GLN A 94 7.33 18.24 12.24
CA GLN A 94 6.12 18.78 11.63
C GLN A 94 6.47 19.53 10.33
N GLY A 95 5.73 19.26 9.25
CA GLY A 95 5.97 19.85 7.93
C GLY A 95 6.74 18.96 6.95
N SER A 96 7.29 17.83 7.38
CA SER A 96 7.85 16.83 6.47
C SER A 96 6.77 16.18 5.59
N PRO A 97 7.12 15.74 4.37
CA PRO A 97 6.20 15.02 3.51
C PRO A 97 5.54 13.87 4.27
N SER A 98 4.22 13.75 4.18
CA SER A 98 3.46 12.76 4.94
C SER A 98 3.90 11.36 4.56
N MET A 99 4.23 10.57 5.57
CA MET A 99 4.56 9.16 5.43
C MET A 99 3.29 8.32 5.25
N ASN A 100 3.30 7.37 4.32
CA ASN A 100 2.19 6.45 4.14
C ASN A 100 2.21 5.37 5.23
N LEU A 101 1.30 5.44 6.20
CA LEU A 101 1.19 4.46 7.28
C LEU A 101 0.48 3.14 6.86
N ASN A 102 -0.04 3.05 5.65
CA ASN A 102 -0.76 1.88 5.17
C ASN A 102 0.09 0.94 4.32
N ALA A 103 1.34 1.31 4.02
CA ALA A 103 2.25 0.52 3.21
C ALA A 103 3.69 0.69 3.67
N ILE A 104 4.39 -0.42 3.80
CA ILE A 104 5.80 -0.46 4.20
C ILE A 104 6.57 -1.47 3.35
N ARG A 105 7.90 -1.46 3.52
CA ARG A 105 8.77 -2.59 3.21
C ARG A 105 9.56 -3.00 4.45
N LEU A 106 9.95 -4.26 4.51
CA LEU A 106 10.97 -4.70 5.46
C LEU A 106 12.35 -4.47 4.83
N SER A 107 13.23 -3.82 5.58
CA SER A 107 14.65 -3.72 5.25
C SER A 107 15.42 -4.83 5.97
N PHE A 108 16.35 -5.45 5.27
CA PHE A 108 17.27 -6.46 5.79
C PHE A 108 18.68 -5.90 5.66
N GLN A 109 19.26 -5.52 6.78
CA GLN A 109 20.62 -5.03 6.89
C GLN A 109 21.51 -6.14 7.46
N CYS A 110 22.44 -6.64 6.67
CA CYS A 110 23.39 -7.64 7.12
C CYS A 110 24.72 -7.00 7.58
N TYR A 111 25.27 -7.52 8.66
CA TYR A 111 26.56 -7.15 9.20
C TYR A 111 27.45 -8.39 9.25
N LEU A 112 28.62 -8.32 8.60
CA LEU A 112 29.68 -9.32 8.74
C LEU A 112 30.45 -9.02 10.01
N MET A 113 30.54 -10.02 10.89
CA MET A 113 31.13 -9.89 12.21
C MET A 113 32.53 -10.53 12.23
N ASN A 114 33.40 -10.08 13.14
CA ASN A 114 34.68 -10.73 13.43
C ASN A 114 35.60 -11.02 12.23
N LEU A 115 35.76 -10.03 11.33
CA LEU A 115 36.69 -10.15 10.22
C LEU A 115 38.16 -10.16 10.74
N PRO A 116 39.02 -11.04 10.22
CA PRO A 116 40.43 -11.07 10.60
C PRO A 116 41.07 -9.69 10.45
N GLY A 117 41.69 -9.19 11.52
CA GLY A 117 42.39 -7.89 11.51
C GLY A 117 41.52 -6.65 11.67
N ASN A 118 40.18 -6.80 11.77
CA ASN A 118 39.29 -5.65 11.95
C ASN A 118 38.27 -5.91 13.07
N ARG A 119 38.24 -5.03 14.09
CA ARG A 119 37.25 -5.05 15.16
C ARG A 119 35.92 -4.41 14.74
N GLN A 120 35.84 -3.87 13.52
CA GLN A 120 34.64 -3.23 13.01
C GLN A 120 33.79 -4.20 12.18
N HIS A 121 32.49 -4.11 12.34
CA HIS A 121 31.53 -4.85 11.52
C HIS A 121 31.43 -4.23 10.14
N ILE A 122 31.41 -5.05 9.09
CA ILE A 122 31.15 -4.58 7.73
C ILE A 122 29.63 -4.66 7.48
N ALA A 123 29.00 -3.51 7.28
CA ALA A 123 27.61 -3.41 6.85
C ALA A 123 27.51 -3.67 5.34
N LEU A 124 26.76 -4.67 4.93
CA LEU A 124 26.42 -4.89 3.52
C LEU A 124 25.33 -3.91 3.08
N THR A 125 25.18 -3.72 1.77
CA THR A 125 24.08 -2.93 1.21
C THR A 125 22.74 -3.54 1.67
N PRO A 126 21.84 -2.74 2.27
CA PRO A 126 20.55 -3.25 2.71
C PRO A 126 19.66 -3.60 1.50
N ILE A 127 18.85 -4.64 1.66
CA ILE A 127 17.82 -5.03 0.69
C ILE A 127 16.45 -4.81 1.27
N VAL A 128 15.44 -4.62 0.42
CA VAL A 128 14.04 -4.44 0.84
C VAL A 128 13.15 -5.56 0.30
N SER A 129 12.10 -5.86 1.06
CA SER A 129 11.05 -6.78 0.61
C SER A 129 10.17 -6.13 -0.46
N ASP A 130 9.24 -6.90 -1.02
CA ASP A 130 8.06 -6.34 -1.67
C ASP A 130 7.25 -5.47 -0.71
N VAL A 131 6.38 -4.62 -1.28
CA VAL A 131 5.51 -3.75 -0.48
C VAL A 131 4.52 -4.59 0.33
N ILE A 132 4.51 -4.37 1.62
CA ILE A 132 3.55 -4.96 2.56
C ILE A 132 2.51 -3.90 2.89
N LYS A 133 1.26 -4.19 2.55
CA LYS A 133 0.15 -3.27 2.72
C LYS A 133 -0.73 -3.68 3.89
N ASP A 134 -1.30 -2.71 4.61
CA ASP A 134 -2.28 -2.99 5.65
C ASP A 134 -3.55 -3.57 5.01
N LYS A 135 -3.92 -4.80 5.39
CA LYS A 135 -5.12 -5.47 4.88
C LYS A 135 -6.40 -4.66 5.14
N LYS A 136 -6.48 -3.93 6.26
CA LYS A 136 -7.66 -3.13 6.59
C LYS A 136 -7.82 -1.97 5.61
N ALA A 137 -6.73 -1.28 5.27
CA ALA A 137 -6.74 -0.20 4.30
C ALA A 137 -7.06 -0.65 2.86
N TYR A 138 -6.79 -1.92 2.53
CA TYR A 138 -6.99 -2.48 1.19
C TYR A 138 -8.26 -3.30 1.01
N ASN A 139 -8.73 -3.97 2.06
CA ASN A 139 -9.96 -4.77 2.00
C ASN A 139 -11.25 -3.92 2.01
N ASP A 140 -11.15 -2.65 2.38
CA ASP A 140 -12.31 -1.78 2.58
C ASP A 140 -12.87 -1.17 1.29
N LEU A 141 -12.21 -1.37 0.13
CA LEU A 141 -12.59 -0.71 -1.13
C LEU A 141 -13.00 -1.66 -2.24
N THR A 142 -13.57 -2.79 -1.90
CA THR A 142 -14.05 -3.73 -2.91
C THR A 142 -15.53 -3.48 -3.20
N ILE A 143 -15.88 -3.26 -4.47
CA ILE A 143 -17.23 -3.37 -4.95
C ILE A 143 -17.56 -4.86 -5.03
N VAL A 144 -18.59 -5.28 -4.30
CA VAL A 144 -19.02 -6.67 -4.22
C VAL A 144 -20.04 -6.97 -5.31
N ASP A 145 -20.97 -6.02 -5.53
CA ASP A 145 -22.05 -6.15 -6.50
C ASP A 145 -22.64 -4.77 -6.85
N TYR A 146 -23.50 -4.71 -7.86
CA TYR A 146 -24.16 -3.49 -8.31
C TYR A 146 -25.51 -3.78 -8.96
N SER A 147 -26.44 -2.83 -8.87
CA SER A 147 -27.81 -3.00 -9.33
C SER A 147 -27.95 -3.01 -10.86
N ASP A 148 -27.04 -2.37 -11.57
CA ASP A 148 -27.15 -2.14 -13.01
C ASP A 148 -25.76 -2.03 -13.68
N ASN A 149 -25.63 -2.61 -14.86
CA ASN A 149 -24.40 -2.61 -15.67
C ASN A 149 -24.46 -1.69 -16.90
N TRP A 150 -25.45 -0.79 -16.98
CA TRP A 150 -25.57 0.17 -18.08
C TRP A 150 -26.07 1.53 -17.58
N SER A 151 -25.76 2.57 -18.34
CA SER A 151 -26.24 3.94 -18.14
C SER A 151 -26.42 4.63 -19.48
N PRO A 152 -27.40 5.55 -19.62
CA PRO A 152 -27.49 6.39 -20.80
C PRO A 152 -26.26 7.29 -20.90
N VAL A 153 -25.89 7.70 -22.13
CA VAL A 153 -24.76 8.61 -22.38
C VAL A 153 -24.93 9.96 -21.70
N THR A 154 -26.18 10.40 -21.51
CA THR A 154 -26.53 11.62 -20.77
C THR A 154 -26.28 11.52 -19.27
N GLY A 155 -25.96 10.34 -18.76
CA GLY A 155 -25.88 10.08 -17.33
C GLY A 155 -27.24 10.14 -16.64
N GLY A 156 -27.25 10.48 -15.36
CA GLY A 156 -28.47 10.69 -14.58
C GLY A 156 -29.15 9.42 -14.06
N LYS A 157 -28.64 8.22 -14.44
CA LYS A 157 -29.20 6.97 -13.93
C LYS A 157 -28.72 6.72 -12.50
N LYS A 158 -29.67 6.42 -11.63
CA LYS A 158 -29.37 5.98 -10.26
C LYS A 158 -28.98 4.52 -10.25
N ILE A 159 -27.83 4.20 -9.65
CA ILE A 159 -27.36 2.83 -9.41
C ILE A 159 -26.99 2.64 -7.94
N LEU A 160 -27.11 1.40 -7.49
CA LEU A 160 -26.66 0.97 -6.16
C LEU A 160 -25.38 0.16 -6.30
N LEU A 161 -24.38 0.50 -5.51
CA LEU A 161 -23.17 -0.28 -5.36
C LEU A 161 -23.17 -0.95 -3.99
N PHE A 162 -22.91 -2.24 -3.97
CA PHE A 162 -22.64 -2.97 -2.74
C PHE A 162 -21.12 -3.09 -2.58
N THR A 163 -20.62 -2.66 -1.43
CA THR A 163 -19.19 -2.59 -1.15
C THR A 163 -18.84 -3.33 0.14
N LYS A 164 -17.59 -3.63 0.35
CA LYS A 164 -17.10 -3.85 1.71
C LYS A 164 -17.19 -2.54 2.48
N LYS A 165 -16.98 -2.59 3.80
CA LYS A 165 -17.12 -1.43 4.68
C LYS A 165 -16.33 -0.22 4.17
N VAL A 166 -17.04 0.91 3.94
CA VAL A 166 -16.48 2.18 3.46
C VAL A 166 -16.73 3.30 4.45
N SER A 167 -15.91 4.34 4.43
CA SER A 167 -16.16 5.55 5.21
C SER A 167 -17.05 6.51 4.44
N LYS A 168 -18.06 7.09 5.13
CA LYS A 168 -19.00 8.03 4.52
C LYS A 168 -18.34 9.36 4.08
N SER A 169 -17.25 9.73 4.72
CA SER A 169 -16.64 11.07 4.57
C SER A 169 -15.57 11.14 3.49
N ASP A 170 -14.98 10.02 3.10
CA ASP A 170 -13.79 10.01 2.23
C ASP A 170 -13.89 9.10 1.01
N ILE A 171 -15.08 8.48 0.78
CA ILE A 171 -15.32 7.62 -0.39
C ILE A 171 -15.70 8.45 -1.62
N GLN A 172 -15.11 8.12 -2.75
CA GLN A 172 -15.49 8.63 -4.07
C GLN A 172 -15.62 7.45 -5.06
N VAL A 173 -16.55 7.56 -6.00
CA VAL A 173 -16.73 6.58 -7.06
C VAL A 173 -16.39 7.23 -8.39
N HIS A 174 -15.46 6.63 -9.12
CA HIS A 174 -14.99 7.11 -10.40
C HIS A 174 -15.29 6.11 -11.51
N PHE A 175 -15.67 6.63 -12.67
CA PHE A 175 -15.89 5.91 -13.90
C PHE A 175 -14.71 6.21 -14.81
N ALA A 176 -13.91 5.22 -15.15
CA ALA A 176 -12.72 5.35 -15.98
C ALA A 176 -12.96 4.75 -17.37
N TYR A 177 -12.68 5.50 -18.40
CA TYR A 177 -12.69 5.07 -19.78
C TYR A 177 -11.30 5.24 -20.39
N VAL A 178 -10.83 4.23 -21.10
CA VAL A 178 -9.61 4.32 -21.89
C VAL A 178 -10.00 4.34 -23.35
N GLU A 179 -9.70 5.43 -24.03
CA GLU A 179 -9.99 5.59 -25.45
C GLU A 179 -9.10 4.62 -26.27
N PRO A 180 -9.70 3.73 -27.09
CA PRO A 180 -8.95 2.67 -27.75
C PRO A 180 -7.81 3.16 -28.66
N ASN A 181 -8.04 4.26 -29.38
CA ASN A 181 -7.11 4.78 -30.39
C ASN A 181 -5.96 5.58 -29.80
N THR A 182 -6.23 6.39 -28.77
CA THR A 182 -5.26 7.33 -28.20
C THR A 182 -4.66 6.85 -26.89
N GLN A 183 -5.20 5.75 -26.29
CA GLN A 183 -4.88 5.27 -24.95
C GLN A 183 -5.08 6.34 -23.86
N LYS A 184 -5.78 7.40 -24.18
CA LYS A 184 -6.09 8.47 -23.23
C LYS A 184 -7.10 7.97 -22.21
N ARG A 185 -6.75 8.11 -20.93
CA ARG A 185 -7.64 7.77 -19.82
C ARG A 185 -8.50 8.97 -19.45
N LEU A 186 -9.80 8.80 -19.51
CA LEU A 186 -10.81 9.75 -19.04
C LEU A 186 -11.37 9.24 -17.72
N VAL A 187 -11.57 10.13 -16.76
CA VAL A 187 -12.12 9.81 -15.45
C VAL A 187 -13.29 10.75 -15.15
N LEU A 188 -14.44 10.16 -14.92
CA LEU A 188 -15.68 10.85 -14.57
C LEU A 188 -16.08 10.50 -13.15
N ARG A 189 -16.58 11.46 -12.39
CA ARG A 189 -16.97 11.25 -11.00
C ARG A 189 -18.48 10.96 -10.91
N GLY A 190 -18.86 9.87 -10.24
CA GLY A 190 -20.24 9.59 -9.85
C GLY A 190 -20.72 10.57 -8.80
N SER A 191 -21.97 10.98 -8.88
CA SER A 191 -22.59 11.97 -7.97
C SER A 191 -23.34 11.28 -6.84
N PHE A 192 -22.93 11.56 -5.61
CA PHE A 192 -23.63 11.16 -4.38
C PHE A 192 -23.16 12.01 -3.20
N THR A 193 -23.89 11.97 -2.10
CA THR A 193 -23.57 12.64 -0.83
C THR A 193 -23.32 11.60 0.27
N PRO A 194 -22.74 11.97 1.42
CA PRO A 194 -22.57 11.04 2.55
C PRO A 194 -23.86 10.36 3.01
N TYR A 195 -25.02 11.00 2.82
CA TYR A 195 -26.34 10.43 3.14
C TYR A 195 -26.72 9.26 2.21
N ASN A 196 -26.12 9.17 1.05
CA ASN A 196 -26.33 8.07 0.09
C ASN A 196 -25.48 6.85 0.39
N VAL A 197 -24.67 6.88 1.44
CA VAL A 197 -23.87 5.74 1.91
C VAL A 197 -24.65 5.06 3.05
N HIS A 198 -25.27 3.92 2.74
CA HIS A 198 -26.13 3.17 3.66
C HIS A 198 -25.30 2.14 4.45
N GLU A 199 -25.34 2.25 5.78
CA GLU A 199 -24.69 1.32 6.73
C GLU A 199 -23.20 1.03 6.40
N GLN A 200 -22.54 1.89 5.63
CA GLN A 200 -21.16 1.73 5.16
C GLN A 200 -20.93 0.55 4.18
N TYR A 201 -21.99 -0.07 3.67
CA TYR A 201 -21.90 -1.23 2.76
C TYR A 201 -22.60 -1.03 1.43
N ALA A 202 -23.43 0.00 1.28
CA ALA A 202 -24.07 0.31 0.01
C ALA A 202 -23.98 1.81 -0.29
N ILE A 203 -23.78 2.14 -1.57
CA ILE A 203 -23.71 3.52 -2.06
C ILE A 203 -24.77 3.69 -3.15
N SER A 204 -25.72 4.61 -2.95
CA SER A 204 -26.65 5.03 -3.99
C SER A 204 -26.03 6.21 -4.73
N LEU A 205 -25.68 6.06 -5.98
CA LEU A 205 -25.05 7.12 -6.77
C LEU A 205 -25.79 7.37 -8.09
N THR A 206 -25.58 8.55 -8.65
CA THR A 206 -26.03 8.91 -9.99
C THR A 206 -24.85 8.88 -10.95
N THR A 207 -25.05 8.21 -12.09
CA THR A 207 -24.02 8.09 -13.13
C THR A 207 -23.73 9.46 -13.75
N PRO A 208 -22.45 9.80 -14.03
CA PRO A 208 -22.10 11.03 -14.73
C PRO A 208 -22.48 10.94 -16.21
N PRO A 209 -22.65 12.06 -16.90
CA PRO A 209 -22.76 12.06 -18.36
C PRO A 209 -21.42 11.59 -18.99
N PHE A 210 -21.51 10.83 -20.06
CA PHE A 210 -20.33 10.45 -20.82
C PHE A 210 -19.82 11.64 -21.61
N VAL A 211 -18.51 11.69 -21.86
CA VAL A 211 -17.84 12.85 -22.51
C VAL A 211 -18.36 13.10 -23.92
N ASP A 212 -18.55 12.04 -24.71
CA ASP A 212 -19.16 12.12 -26.04
C ASP A 212 -20.61 11.65 -25.99
N GLN A 213 -21.53 12.61 -25.92
CA GLN A 213 -22.98 12.33 -25.91
C GLN A 213 -23.56 11.97 -27.28
N LYS A 214 -22.78 12.11 -28.36
CA LYS A 214 -23.21 11.78 -29.72
C LYS A 214 -22.92 10.32 -30.09
N ILE A 215 -22.25 9.60 -29.24
CA ILE A 215 -21.86 8.21 -29.48
C ILE A 215 -23.09 7.33 -29.79
N LYS A 216 -22.98 6.51 -30.83
CA LYS A 216 -24.07 5.62 -31.29
C LYS A 216 -23.86 4.17 -30.85
N THR A 217 -22.69 3.82 -30.40
CA THR A 217 -22.32 2.46 -29.97
C THR A 217 -22.19 2.38 -28.45
N ARG A 218 -22.28 1.18 -27.91
CA ARG A 218 -22.04 0.94 -26.48
C ARG A 218 -20.55 1.13 -26.18
N VAL A 219 -20.26 1.83 -25.11
CA VAL A 219 -18.89 2.05 -24.61
C VAL A 219 -18.76 1.39 -23.26
N GLN A 220 -17.67 0.67 -23.13
CA GLN A 220 -17.31 0.00 -21.89
C GLN A 220 -16.54 0.98 -20.98
N VAL A 221 -17.02 1.18 -19.77
CA VAL A 221 -16.40 2.04 -18.78
C VAL A 221 -16.16 1.25 -17.51
N SER A 222 -14.97 1.35 -16.97
CA SER A 222 -14.59 0.71 -15.73
C SER A 222 -14.98 1.59 -14.55
N MET A 223 -15.59 1.00 -13.54
CA MET A 223 -15.89 1.67 -12.28
C MET A 223 -14.87 1.28 -11.22
N ALA A 224 -14.32 2.27 -10.52
CA ALA A 224 -13.36 2.05 -9.45
C ALA A 224 -13.71 2.93 -8.24
N ASN A 225 -13.54 2.37 -7.05
CA ASN A 225 -13.55 3.16 -5.82
C ASN A 225 -12.20 3.84 -5.66
N ILE A 226 -12.20 5.13 -5.37
CA ILE A 226 -10.98 5.86 -5.01
C ILE A 226 -11.20 6.49 -3.65
N ILE A 227 -10.52 5.95 -2.64
CA ILE A 227 -9.99 6.79 -1.57
C ILE A 227 -8.68 7.35 -2.12
N PHE A 228 -8.34 8.57 -1.78
CA PHE A 228 -7.12 9.23 -2.18
C PHE A 228 -5.89 8.33 -2.05
N LEU A 229 -5.76 7.35 -2.94
CA LEU A 229 -4.51 6.64 -3.32
C LEU A 229 -4.83 5.57 -4.38
N LEU A 230 -4.00 5.48 -5.39
CA LEU A 230 -4.02 4.49 -6.46
C LEU A 230 -4.14 3.04 -5.94
N VAL A 231 -5.32 2.46 -6.02
CA VAL A 231 -5.52 1.02 -5.77
C VAL A 231 -6.03 0.37 -7.05
N TYR A 232 -5.29 -0.60 -7.52
CA TYR A 232 -5.69 -1.50 -8.60
C TYR A 232 -6.73 -2.49 -8.05
N THR A 233 -8.01 -2.19 -8.20
CA THR A 233 -9.06 -3.23 -8.17
C THR A 233 -9.37 -3.63 -9.59
N PRO A 234 -9.69 -4.90 -9.88
CA PRO A 234 -10.13 -5.28 -11.22
C PRO A 234 -11.33 -4.40 -11.61
N PRO A 235 -11.36 -3.90 -12.84
CA PRO A 235 -12.38 -2.96 -13.28
C PRO A 235 -13.75 -3.63 -13.28
N LEU A 236 -14.70 -3.04 -12.56
CA LEU A 236 -16.10 -3.33 -12.74
C LEU A 236 -16.57 -2.62 -14.01
N ILE A 237 -17.24 -3.35 -14.90
CA ILE A 237 -17.57 -2.84 -16.24
C ILE A 237 -19.01 -2.33 -16.26
N ILE A 238 -19.18 -1.03 -16.55
CA ILE A 238 -20.48 -0.45 -16.87
C ILE A 238 -20.50 -0.06 -18.34
N HIS A 239 -21.59 -0.37 -19.03
CA HIS A 239 -21.80 0.00 -20.41
C HIS A 239 -22.61 1.29 -20.50
N PHE A 240 -22.09 2.29 -21.21
CA PHE A 240 -22.84 3.49 -21.57
C PHE A 240 -23.39 3.31 -23.00
N GLY A 241 -24.67 3.58 -23.20
CA GLY A 241 -25.32 3.52 -24.50
C GLY A 241 -26.59 4.38 -24.56
N ARG A 242 -27.15 4.61 -25.73
CA ARG A 242 -28.47 5.20 -25.85
C ARG A 242 -29.50 4.20 -25.36
N ALA A 243 -30.51 4.67 -24.60
CA ALA A 243 -31.71 3.87 -24.33
C ALA A 243 -32.34 3.51 -25.66
N VAL A 244 -32.36 2.23 -25.98
CA VAL A 244 -33.18 1.72 -27.08
C VAL A 244 -34.55 1.67 -26.50
N ASN A 245 -35.46 2.57 -26.95
CA ASN A 245 -36.87 2.47 -26.62
C ASN A 245 -37.33 1.10 -27.07
N ALA A 246 -37.79 0.28 -26.15
CA ALA A 246 -38.54 -0.94 -26.41
C ALA A 246 -39.97 -0.58 -26.74
#